data_127ac551c08ac46bb9598e96336f7254
#
_entry.id   127ac551c08ac46bb9598e96336f7254
#
_cell.length_a   1.000
_cell.length_b   1.000
_cell.length_c   1.000
_cell.angle_alpha   90.00
_cell.angle_beta   90.00
_cell.angle_gamma   90.00
#
_symmetry.space_group_name_H-M   'P 1'
#
loop_
_entity.id
_entity.type
_entity.pdbx_description
1 polymer ?
#
loop_
_entity_poly.entity_id
_entity_poly.type
_entity_poly.pdbx_seq_one_letter_code
_entity_poly.pdbx_strand_id
1 'polypeptide(L)'
;MKKRINVQFLIVVSIAIIVTAAAAICIFYNTFKREIMENLKTTAYTIKNISGPEYGIQEFDYDKLAQTRITVVRSDGTVVFDNVTDASSLENHGNRPEIKEAFSAGEGSTIRKSDTVGKSNFYFALKISDDCVVRVAREASSIWHIFLSALPAFISIVAIVVIISVVSNHFLTRSFIAPIEQVANNLDNLDKVTVYKEMQPFVTTIKKQHDDIIKNAIMRQEFTANVSHELKTPITSIKVLADSLNTQENVPVEVYR
;
A
#
# COMPACT_ATOMS: atom_id res chain seq x y z
N MET A 1 -22.62 -2.03 11.66
CA MET A 1 -21.27 -2.63 11.57
C MET A 1 -20.77 -2.72 10.13
N LYS A 2 -21.50 -3.26 9.17
CA LYS A 2 -21.11 -3.47 7.76
C LYS A 2 -20.52 -2.22 7.10
N LYS A 3 -21.16 -1.05 7.18
CA LYS A 3 -20.70 0.20 6.56
C LYS A 3 -19.33 0.66 7.09
N ARG A 4 -19.08 0.46 8.38
CA ARG A 4 -17.80 0.86 9.02
C ARG A 4 -16.65 -0.03 8.60
N ILE A 5 -16.87 -1.34 8.50
CA ILE A 5 -15.87 -2.31 8.03
C ILE A 5 -15.52 -2.08 6.56
N ASN A 6 -16.55 -1.83 5.72
CA ASN A 6 -16.34 -1.53 4.30
C ASN A 6 -15.51 -0.26 4.09
N VAL A 7 -15.78 0.79 4.87
CA VAL A 7 -15.02 2.04 4.80
C VAL A 7 -13.58 1.84 5.26
N GLN A 8 -13.36 1.12 6.36
CA GLN A 8 -12.01 0.83 6.86
C GLN A 8 -11.20 0.00 5.85
N PHE A 9 -11.82 -1.02 5.26
CA PHE A 9 -11.18 -1.84 4.24
C PHE A 9 -10.79 -1.00 3.00
N LEU A 10 -11.69 -0.15 2.51
CA LEU A 10 -11.41 0.78 1.41
C LEU A 10 -10.26 1.74 1.73
N ILE A 11 -10.20 2.27 2.94
CA ILE A 11 -9.11 3.16 3.37
C ILE A 11 -7.78 2.41 3.35
N VAL A 12 -7.71 1.21 3.94
CA VAL A 12 -6.48 0.41 3.97
C VAL A 12 -6.00 0.07 2.56
N VAL A 13 -6.91 -0.37 1.67
CA VAL A 13 -6.58 -0.67 0.27
C VAL A 13 -6.10 0.58 -0.46
N SER A 14 -6.76 1.72 -0.26
CA SER A 14 -6.34 2.99 -0.88
C SER A 14 -4.96 3.43 -0.43
N ILE A 15 -4.65 3.32 0.86
CA ILE A 15 -3.32 3.63 1.41
C ILE A 15 -2.27 2.68 0.81
N ALA A 16 -2.56 1.37 0.76
CA ALA A 16 -1.66 0.39 0.17
C ALA A 16 -1.35 0.69 -1.30
N ILE A 17 -2.38 1.05 -2.10
CA ILE A 17 -2.22 1.44 -3.51
C ILE A 17 -1.36 2.70 -3.64
N ILE A 18 -1.60 3.73 -2.81
CA ILE A 18 -0.82 4.98 -2.86
C ILE A 18 0.65 4.72 -2.51
N VAL A 19 0.91 3.95 -1.46
CA VAL A 19 2.27 3.63 -1.01
C VAL A 19 3.02 2.80 -2.08
N THR A 20 2.38 1.77 -2.62
CA THR A 20 2.99 0.95 -3.68
C THR A 20 3.23 1.75 -4.96
N ALA A 21 2.29 2.63 -5.34
CA ALA A 21 2.46 3.53 -6.48
C ALA A 21 3.64 4.48 -6.29
N ALA A 22 3.74 5.12 -5.13
CA ALA A 22 4.85 6.02 -4.81
C ALA A 22 6.21 5.29 -4.83
N ALA A 23 6.27 4.09 -4.25
CA ALA A 23 7.46 3.25 -4.29
C ALA A 23 7.84 2.84 -5.72
N ALA A 24 6.87 2.41 -6.52
CA ALA A 24 7.08 2.03 -7.92
C ALA A 24 7.61 3.21 -8.75
N ILE A 25 7.05 4.41 -8.60
CA ILE A 25 7.51 5.62 -9.28
C ILE A 25 8.96 5.94 -8.90
N CYS A 26 9.29 5.87 -7.60
CA CYS A 26 10.64 6.14 -7.10
C CYS A 26 11.66 5.13 -7.65
N ILE A 27 11.34 3.84 -7.64
CA ILE A 27 12.20 2.77 -8.17
C ILE A 27 12.38 2.94 -9.68
N PHE A 28 11.29 3.17 -10.40
CA PHE A 28 11.32 3.37 -11.85
C PHE A 28 12.19 4.58 -12.22
N TYR A 29 12.01 5.72 -11.54
CA TYR A 29 12.81 6.91 -11.78
C TYR A 29 14.31 6.66 -11.58
N ASN A 30 14.70 6.01 -10.49
CA ASN A 30 16.10 5.72 -10.19
C ASN A 30 16.70 4.70 -11.17
N THR A 31 15.93 3.66 -11.52
CA THR A 31 16.37 2.64 -12.48
C THR A 31 16.57 3.25 -13.87
N PHE A 32 15.62 4.07 -14.30
CA PHE A 32 15.68 4.73 -15.58
C PHE A 32 16.85 5.73 -15.69
N LYS A 33 17.08 6.51 -14.63
CA LYS A 33 18.25 7.40 -14.54
C LYS A 33 19.56 6.63 -14.69
N ARG A 34 19.67 5.49 -14.01
CA ARG A 34 20.86 4.62 -14.11
C ARG A 34 21.02 4.05 -15.51
N GLU A 35 19.94 3.58 -16.11
CA GLU A 35 19.93 3.03 -17.47
C GLU A 35 20.41 4.04 -18.51
N ILE A 36 19.92 5.30 -18.43
CA ILE A 36 20.41 6.35 -19.33
C ILE A 36 21.91 6.57 -19.14
N MET A 37 22.39 6.65 -17.92
CA MET A 37 23.79 6.91 -17.64
C MET A 37 24.67 5.77 -18.15
N GLU A 38 24.27 4.52 -17.96
CA GLU A 38 24.97 3.33 -18.50
C GLU A 38 24.97 3.30 -20.03
N ASN A 39 23.86 3.68 -20.66
CA ASN A 39 23.79 3.81 -22.11
C ASN A 39 24.72 4.90 -22.65
N LEU A 40 24.78 6.07 -21.99
CA LEU A 40 25.70 7.13 -22.35
C LEU A 40 27.18 6.68 -22.19
N LYS A 41 27.45 6.02 -21.06
CA LYS A 41 28.79 5.43 -20.81
C LYS A 41 29.18 4.43 -21.89
N THR A 42 28.32 3.47 -22.20
CA THR A 42 28.54 2.47 -23.27
C THR A 42 28.80 3.14 -24.63
N THR A 43 27.98 4.16 -24.96
CA THR A 43 28.17 4.93 -26.21
C THR A 43 29.51 5.64 -26.25
N ALA A 44 29.92 6.30 -25.15
CA ALA A 44 31.21 6.98 -25.08
C ALA A 44 32.40 5.99 -25.25
N TYR A 45 32.34 4.84 -24.59
CA TYR A 45 33.34 3.80 -24.73
C TYR A 45 33.37 3.18 -26.13
N THR A 46 32.20 3.02 -26.76
CA THR A 46 32.11 2.55 -28.15
C THR A 46 32.80 3.53 -29.11
N ILE A 47 32.52 4.84 -28.94
CA ILE A 47 33.16 5.89 -29.73
C ILE A 47 34.68 5.86 -29.52
N LYS A 48 35.17 5.79 -28.26
CA LYS A 48 36.60 5.69 -27.96
C LYS A 48 37.28 4.52 -28.66
N ASN A 49 36.65 3.34 -28.66
CA ASN A 49 37.21 2.12 -29.24
C ASN A 49 37.24 2.14 -30.78
N ILE A 50 36.27 2.83 -31.42
CA ILE A 50 36.18 2.92 -32.88
C ILE A 50 37.07 4.03 -33.41
N SER A 51 37.16 5.16 -32.71
CA SER A 51 37.90 6.34 -33.19
C SER A 51 39.43 6.20 -33.19
N GLY A 52 40.00 5.19 -32.49
CA GLY A 52 41.44 5.01 -32.42
C GLY A 52 42.20 6.22 -31.83
N PRO A 53 43.55 6.19 -31.76
CA PRO A 53 44.33 7.32 -31.24
C PRO A 53 44.42 8.54 -32.16
N GLU A 54 44.07 8.40 -33.43
CA GLU A 54 44.08 9.48 -34.42
C GLU A 54 42.68 9.73 -34.99
N TYR A 55 41.91 10.63 -34.37
CA TYR A 55 40.80 11.46 -34.86
C TYR A 55 39.87 10.94 -36.01
N GLY A 56 39.59 9.64 -36.11
CA GLY A 56 38.63 9.07 -37.06
C GLY A 56 37.15 9.30 -36.73
N ILE A 57 36.84 10.34 -35.93
CA ILE A 57 35.46 10.65 -35.47
C ILE A 57 34.55 11.10 -36.63
N GLN A 58 35.12 11.51 -37.76
CA GLN A 58 34.36 11.98 -38.94
C GLN A 58 33.75 10.86 -39.79
N GLU A 59 34.18 9.60 -39.65
CA GLU A 59 33.64 8.47 -40.43
C GLU A 59 32.53 7.67 -39.72
N PHE A 60 32.17 8.06 -38.52
CA PHE A 60 31.12 7.35 -37.80
C PHE A 60 29.73 7.80 -38.28
N ASP A 61 28.87 6.83 -38.60
CA ASP A 61 27.46 7.04 -38.98
C ASP A 61 26.64 7.47 -37.74
N TYR A 62 26.64 8.75 -37.42
CA TYR A 62 25.93 9.34 -36.26
C TYR A 62 24.41 9.29 -36.37
N ASP A 63 23.85 9.06 -37.58
CA ASP A 63 22.39 8.94 -37.80
C ASP A 63 21.81 7.73 -37.06
N LYS A 64 22.63 6.68 -36.84
CA LYS A 64 22.24 5.51 -36.04
C LYS A 64 22.20 5.76 -34.55
N LEU A 65 22.79 6.85 -34.06
CA LEU A 65 22.74 7.28 -32.64
C LEU A 65 21.65 8.32 -32.42
N ALA A 66 20.54 8.23 -33.16
CA ALA A 66 19.40 9.11 -33.06
C ALA A 66 19.04 9.41 -31.58
N GLN A 67 18.91 10.72 -31.23
CA GLN A 67 18.65 11.25 -29.90
C GLN A 67 19.87 11.41 -28.95
N THR A 68 21.10 11.12 -29.39
CA THR A 68 22.29 11.32 -28.56
C THR A 68 23.16 12.40 -29.18
N ARG A 69 23.44 13.47 -28.44
CA ARG A 69 24.36 14.50 -28.84
C ARG A 69 25.80 14.08 -28.47
N ILE A 70 26.71 14.16 -29.43
CA ILE A 70 28.10 13.83 -29.26
C ILE A 70 28.93 15.07 -29.53
N THR A 71 29.75 15.46 -28.56
CA THR A 71 30.63 16.62 -28.64
C THR A 71 32.05 16.18 -28.30
N VAL A 72 33.03 16.59 -29.08
CA VAL A 72 34.43 16.37 -28.76
C VAL A 72 35.07 17.70 -28.34
N VAL A 73 35.72 17.67 -27.20
CA VAL A 73 36.29 18.86 -26.56
C VAL A 73 37.79 18.65 -26.32
N ARG A 74 38.58 19.63 -26.71
CA ARG A 74 40.03 19.65 -26.49
C ARG A 74 40.34 20.13 -25.04
N SER A 75 41.58 19.90 -24.61
CA SER A 75 42.07 20.27 -23.28
C SER A 75 41.97 21.78 -22.96
N ASP A 76 42.03 22.63 -23.99
CA ASP A 76 41.78 24.10 -23.86
C ASP A 76 40.30 24.46 -23.77
N GLY A 77 39.40 23.47 -23.83
CA GLY A 77 37.92 23.63 -23.79
C GLY A 77 37.28 23.92 -25.15
N THR A 78 38.07 23.99 -26.24
CA THR A 78 37.55 24.21 -27.59
C THR A 78 36.77 22.99 -28.06
N VAL A 79 35.60 23.22 -28.65
CA VAL A 79 34.78 22.17 -29.27
C VAL A 79 35.37 21.91 -30.67
N VAL A 80 35.77 20.66 -30.90
CA VAL A 80 36.35 20.23 -32.21
C VAL A 80 35.29 19.58 -33.11
N PHE A 81 34.30 18.94 -32.49
CA PHE A 81 33.24 18.24 -33.19
C PHE A 81 31.95 18.27 -32.38
N ASP A 82 30.80 18.42 -33.06
CA ASP A 82 29.44 18.24 -32.50
C ASP A 82 28.53 17.72 -33.63
N ASN A 83 27.73 16.69 -33.35
CA ASN A 83 26.86 16.07 -34.37
C ASN A 83 25.52 16.80 -34.59
N VAL A 84 25.21 17.84 -33.77
CA VAL A 84 23.96 18.56 -33.86
C VAL A 84 24.13 20.00 -34.31
N THR A 85 25.27 20.63 -33.95
CA THR A 85 25.54 22.06 -34.19
C THR A 85 26.97 22.22 -34.73
N ASP A 86 27.18 23.22 -35.57
CA ASP A 86 28.54 23.54 -36.03
C ASP A 86 29.45 23.85 -34.83
N ALA A 87 30.56 23.10 -34.73
CA ALA A 87 31.52 23.22 -33.64
C ALA A 87 32.07 24.65 -33.50
N SER A 88 32.23 25.38 -34.63
CA SER A 88 32.73 26.75 -34.63
C SER A 88 31.79 27.75 -34.00
N SER A 89 30.47 27.44 -33.89
CA SER A 89 29.46 28.28 -33.29
C SER A 89 29.31 28.05 -31.80
N LEU A 90 29.98 27.03 -31.23
CA LEU A 90 29.82 26.66 -29.83
C LEU A 90 30.83 27.38 -28.93
N GLU A 91 30.31 27.78 -27.74
CA GLU A 91 31.15 28.37 -26.70
C GLU A 91 32.18 27.33 -26.15
N ASN A 92 33.22 27.84 -25.48
CA ASN A 92 34.18 26.99 -24.81
C ASN A 92 33.52 26.13 -23.71
N HIS A 93 33.76 24.83 -23.77
CA HIS A 93 33.18 23.82 -22.86
C HIS A 93 34.12 23.40 -21.73
N GLY A 94 35.31 23.96 -21.61
CA GLY A 94 36.34 23.57 -20.63
C GLY A 94 35.86 23.75 -19.15
N ASN A 95 34.93 24.66 -18.91
CA ASN A 95 34.38 24.90 -17.56
C ASN A 95 33.25 23.94 -17.16
N ARG A 96 32.84 23.05 -18.02
CA ARG A 96 31.77 22.08 -17.74
C ARG A 96 32.25 21.03 -16.72
N PRO A 97 31.47 20.75 -15.63
CA PRO A 97 31.91 19.81 -14.58
C PRO A 97 32.31 18.44 -15.12
N GLU A 98 31.48 17.86 -16.00
CA GLU A 98 31.74 16.56 -16.61
C GLU A 98 33.06 16.53 -17.46
N ILE A 99 33.38 17.65 -18.09
CA ILE A 99 34.62 17.76 -18.90
C ILE A 99 35.84 17.86 -17.99
N LYS A 100 35.79 18.70 -16.95
CA LYS A 100 36.86 18.81 -15.95
C LYS A 100 37.13 17.48 -15.26
N GLU A 101 36.07 16.80 -14.85
CA GLU A 101 36.17 15.50 -14.20
C GLU A 101 36.79 14.45 -15.16
N ALA A 102 36.36 14.44 -16.42
CA ALA A 102 36.90 13.51 -17.41
C ALA A 102 38.41 13.72 -17.68
N PHE A 103 38.87 14.97 -17.74
CA PHE A 103 40.32 15.24 -17.88
C PHE A 103 41.13 14.81 -16.65
N SER A 104 40.57 14.94 -15.43
CA SER A 104 41.30 14.63 -14.20
C SER A 104 41.20 13.15 -13.80
N ALA A 105 40.00 12.53 -13.92
CA ALA A 105 39.71 11.17 -13.44
C ALA A 105 39.54 10.14 -14.58
N GLY A 106 39.57 10.56 -15.85
CA GLY A 106 39.35 9.71 -17.00
C GLY A 106 37.90 9.66 -17.49
N GLU A 107 36.96 9.78 -16.59
CA GLU A 107 35.53 9.88 -16.90
C GLU A 107 34.84 10.88 -15.97
N GLY A 108 33.77 11.52 -16.43
CA GLY A 108 32.97 12.45 -15.64
C GLY A 108 31.52 12.40 -16.06
N SER A 109 30.61 12.70 -15.11
CA SER A 109 29.18 12.70 -15.40
C SER A 109 28.46 13.81 -14.66
N THR A 110 27.43 14.38 -15.29
CA THR A 110 26.57 15.39 -14.64
C THR A 110 25.16 15.36 -15.15
N ILE A 111 24.23 15.80 -14.32
CA ILE A 111 22.83 15.98 -14.68
C ILE A 111 22.47 17.43 -14.44
N ARG A 112 22.02 18.12 -15.49
CA ARG A 112 21.61 19.52 -15.39
C ARG A 112 20.12 19.66 -15.66
N LYS A 113 19.43 20.40 -14.81
CA LYS A 113 18.07 20.86 -15.09
C LYS A 113 18.16 22.09 -15.99
N SER A 114 17.38 22.11 -17.05
CA SER A 114 17.18 23.33 -17.85
C SER A 114 16.14 24.19 -17.14
N ASP A 115 16.52 25.39 -16.75
CA ASP A 115 15.67 26.33 -16.01
C ASP A 115 14.44 26.81 -16.83
N THR A 116 14.49 26.69 -18.16
CA THR A 116 13.46 27.24 -19.07
C THR A 116 12.33 26.26 -19.38
N VAL A 117 12.52 24.94 -19.28
CA VAL A 117 11.53 23.93 -19.77
C VAL A 117 11.35 22.75 -18.79
N GLY A 118 11.98 22.75 -17.62
CA GLY A 118 11.91 21.65 -16.65
C GLY A 118 12.52 20.33 -17.15
N LYS A 119 13.26 20.36 -18.24
CA LYS A 119 13.95 19.21 -18.84
C LYS A 119 15.27 18.95 -18.12
N SER A 120 15.57 17.70 -17.82
CA SER A 120 16.88 17.30 -17.28
C SER A 120 17.74 16.73 -18.41
N ASN A 121 18.92 17.24 -18.57
CA ASN A 121 19.89 16.76 -19.54
C ASN A 121 20.96 15.92 -18.82
N PHE A 122 21.20 14.74 -19.34
CA PHE A 122 22.23 13.81 -18.85
C PHE A 122 23.47 13.96 -19.70
N TYR A 123 24.62 14.07 -19.05
CA TYR A 123 25.91 14.20 -19.69
C TYR A 123 26.88 13.17 -19.13
N PHE A 124 27.60 12.51 -20.03
CA PHE A 124 28.72 11.66 -19.69
C PHE A 124 29.91 12.07 -20.56
N ALA A 125 31.08 12.19 -19.97
CA ALA A 125 32.32 12.57 -20.65
C ALA A 125 33.39 11.53 -20.38
N LEU A 126 34.11 11.14 -21.41
CA LEU A 126 35.17 10.14 -21.37
C LEU A 126 36.45 10.65 -22.02
N LYS A 127 37.56 10.56 -21.32
CA LYS A 127 38.87 10.89 -21.86
C LYS A 127 39.28 9.90 -22.96
N ILE A 128 39.47 10.39 -24.17
CA ILE A 128 39.94 9.60 -25.34
C ILE A 128 41.46 9.62 -25.39
N SER A 129 42.04 10.81 -25.31
CA SER A 129 43.49 11.05 -25.32
C SER A 129 43.86 12.08 -24.27
N ASP A 130 45.16 12.41 -24.13
CA ASP A 130 45.58 13.46 -23.18
C ASP A 130 45.05 14.84 -23.54
N ASP A 131 44.75 15.08 -24.80
CA ASP A 131 44.25 16.37 -25.30
C ASP A 131 42.73 16.37 -25.61
N CYS A 132 42.03 15.25 -25.55
CA CYS A 132 40.64 15.19 -25.99
C CYS A 132 39.71 14.35 -25.09
N VAL A 133 38.52 14.85 -24.94
CA VAL A 133 37.40 14.22 -24.24
C VAL A 133 36.20 14.12 -25.18
N VAL A 134 35.55 12.94 -25.26
CA VAL A 134 34.25 12.79 -25.88
C VAL A 134 33.19 13.01 -24.83
N ARG A 135 32.23 13.86 -25.10
CA ARG A 135 31.06 14.11 -24.29
C ARG A 135 29.81 13.60 -25.01
N VAL A 136 29.06 12.77 -24.36
CA VAL A 136 27.79 12.23 -24.85
C VAL A 136 26.68 12.78 -24.01
N ALA A 137 25.63 13.29 -24.66
CA ALA A 137 24.50 13.91 -23.96
C ALA A 137 23.17 13.38 -24.48
N ARG A 138 22.21 13.24 -23.58
CA ARG A 138 20.83 12.87 -23.91
C ARG A 138 19.85 13.76 -23.18
N GLU A 139 18.89 14.28 -23.92
CA GLU A 139 17.83 15.13 -23.38
C GLU A 139 16.75 14.28 -22.67
N ALA A 140 16.34 14.72 -21.47
CA ALA A 140 15.37 14.01 -20.65
C ALA A 140 13.91 14.15 -21.13
N SER A 141 13.65 14.83 -22.25
CA SER A 141 12.33 14.91 -22.84
C SER A 141 11.75 13.53 -23.18
N SER A 142 12.61 12.56 -23.48
CA SER A 142 12.18 11.19 -23.75
C SER A 142 11.73 10.43 -22.50
N ILE A 143 12.18 10.84 -21.27
CA ILE A 143 11.78 10.21 -20.00
C ILE A 143 10.29 10.48 -19.71
N TRP A 144 9.85 11.74 -19.82
CA TRP A 144 8.45 12.11 -19.64
C TRP A 144 7.53 11.40 -20.65
N HIS A 145 7.98 11.28 -21.88
CA HIS A 145 7.18 10.60 -22.90
C HIS A 145 7.00 9.11 -22.61
N ILE A 146 8.05 8.42 -22.17
CA ILE A 146 7.97 7.02 -21.75
C ILE A 146 7.08 6.88 -20.52
N PHE A 147 7.23 7.75 -19.52
CA PHE A 147 6.39 7.76 -18.34
C PHE A 147 4.91 7.99 -18.69
N LEU A 148 4.61 8.98 -19.51
CA LEU A 148 3.24 9.28 -19.95
C LEU A 148 2.65 8.14 -20.79
N SER A 149 3.44 7.45 -21.60
CA SER A 149 2.96 6.29 -22.35
C SER A 149 2.66 5.07 -21.47
N ALA A 150 3.35 4.92 -20.34
CA ALA A 150 3.09 3.88 -19.36
C ALA A 150 1.91 4.20 -18.41
N LEU A 151 1.53 5.48 -18.29
CA LEU A 151 0.50 5.94 -17.37
C LEU A 151 -0.87 5.26 -17.59
N PRO A 152 -1.38 5.08 -18.82
CA PRO A 152 -2.67 4.40 -19.04
C PRO A 152 -2.65 2.95 -18.54
N ALA A 153 -1.55 2.22 -18.76
CA ALA A 153 -1.40 0.85 -18.26
C ALA A 153 -1.40 0.82 -16.74
N PHE A 154 -0.72 1.76 -16.09
CA PHE A 154 -0.70 1.89 -14.64
C PHE A 154 -2.09 2.21 -14.07
N ILE A 155 -2.81 3.16 -14.65
CA ILE A 155 -4.19 3.50 -14.26
C ILE A 155 -5.10 2.28 -14.42
N SER A 156 -4.96 1.52 -15.50
CA SER A 156 -5.75 0.30 -15.74
C SER A 156 -5.51 -0.75 -14.66
N ILE A 157 -4.25 -0.98 -14.27
CA ILE A 157 -3.90 -1.91 -13.20
C ILE A 157 -4.53 -1.46 -11.87
N VAL A 158 -4.42 -0.18 -11.52
CA VAL A 158 -5.03 0.38 -10.31
C VAL A 158 -6.54 0.20 -10.31
N ALA A 159 -7.21 0.48 -11.45
CA ALA A 159 -8.64 0.29 -11.58
C ALA A 159 -9.06 -1.16 -11.38
N ILE A 160 -8.33 -2.12 -11.97
CA ILE A 160 -8.58 -3.55 -11.78
C ILE A 160 -8.43 -3.95 -10.31
N VAL A 161 -7.37 -3.51 -9.64
CA VAL A 161 -7.13 -3.81 -8.21
C VAL A 161 -8.25 -3.25 -7.34
N VAL A 162 -8.72 -2.04 -7.61
CA VAL A 162 -9.85 -1.43 -6.90
C VAL A 162 -11.14 -2.24 -7.11
N ILE A 163 -11.44 -2.64 -8.35
CA ILE A 163 -12.62 -3.45 -8.66
C ILE A 163 -12.56 -4.79 -7.91
N ILE A 164 -11.42 -5.49 -8.00
CA ILE A 164 -11.22 -6.77 -7.29
C ILE A 164 -11.40 -6.57 -5.77
N SER A 165 -10.87 -5.49 -5.21
CA SER A 165 -11.01 -5.16 -3.79
C SER A 165 -12.46 -4.93 -3.37
N VAL A 166 -13.23 -4.20 -4.17
CA VAL A 166 -14.66 -3.94 -3.91
C VAL A 166 -15.46 -5.25 -3.97
N VAL A 167 -15.23 -6.07 -5.00
CA VAL A 167 -15.90 -7.38 -5.15
C VAL A 167 -15.54 -8.31 -4.01
N SER A 168 -14.26 -8.42 -3.66
CA SER A 168 -13.77 -9.24 -2.56
C SER A 168 -14.37 -8.81 -1.22
N ASN A 169 -14.40 -7.50 -0.95
CA ASN A 169 -15.01 -6.95 0.25
C ASN A 169 -16.52 -7.25 0.34
N HIS A 170 -17.25 -7.11 -0.79
CA HIS A 170 -18.67 -7.47 -0.84
C HIS A 170 -18.88 -8.96 -0.52
N PHE A 171 -18.07 -9.83 -1.11
CA PHE A 171 -18.12 -11.28 -0.88
C PHE A 171 -17.80 -11.64 0.57
N LEU A 172 -16.70 -11.08 1.14
CA LEU A 172 -16.32 -11.30 2.54
C LEU A 172 -17.43 -10.84 3.51
N THR A 173 -17.99 -9.66 3.28
CA THR A 173 -19.08 -9.13 4.13
C THR A 173 -20.29 -10.05 4.11
N ARG A 174 -20.68 -10.53 2.93
CA ARG A 174 -21.83 -11.43 2.78
C ARG A 174 -21.56 -12.84 3.33
N SER A 175 -20.33 -13.31 3.18
CA SER A 175 -19.93 -14.66 3.56
C SER A 175 -19.70 -14.83 5.06
N PHE A 176 -19.09 -13.85 5.73
CA PHE A 176 -18.70 -13.97 7.13
C PHE A 176 -19.59 -13.15 8.06
N ILE A 177 -19.91 -11.91 7.72
CA ILE A 177 -20.61 -11.01 8.64
C ILE A 177 -22.11 -11.28 8.68
N ALA A 178 -22.74 -11.61 7.55
CA ALA A 178 -24.17 -11.88 7.51
C ALA A 178 -24.57 -13.11 8.35
N PRO A 179 -23.88 -14.26 8.31
CA PRO A 179 -24.17 -15.39 9.19
C PRO A 179 -24.02 -15.07 10.67
N ILE A 180 -22.97 -14.30 11.06
CA ILE A 180 -22.79 -13.89 12.47
C ILE A 180 -23.99 -13.04 12.95
N GLU A 181 -24.45 -12.11 12.12
CA GLU A 181 -25.61 -11.27 12.42
C GLU A 181 -26.91 -12.11 12.51
N GLN A 182 -27.05 -13.13 11.66
CA GLN A 182 -28.19 -14.08 11.73
C GLN A 182 -28.15 -14.89 13.02
N VAL A 183 -27.01 -15.40 13.44
CA VAL A 183 -26.85 -16.11 14.73
C VAL A 183 -27.23 -15.19 15.89
N ALA A 184 -26.75 -13.94 15.91
CA ALA A 184 -27.03 -13.01 16.97
C ALA A 184 -28.52 -12.61 17.07
N ASN A 185 -29.22 -12.54 15.94
CA ASN A 185 -30.63 -12.14 15.88
C ASN A 185 -31.61 -13.29 16.02
N ASN A 186 -31.20 -14.54 15.93
CA ASN A 186 -32.07 -15.73 15.94
C ASN A 186 -31.58 -16.78 16.94
N LEU A 187 -31.27 -16.36 18.17
CA LEU A 187 -30.79 -17.26 19.23
C LEU A 187 -31.75 -18.41 19.54
N ASP A 188 -33.05 -18.17 19.43
CA ASP A 188 -34.10 -19.18 19.68
C ASP A 188 -34.26 -20.21 18.55
N ASN A 189 -33.73 -19.91 17.34
CA ASN A 189 -33.88 -20.76 16.15
C ASN A 189 -32.57 -20.99 15.42
N LEU A 190 -31.47 -21.27 16.16
CA LEU A 190 -30.14 -21.46 15.61
C LEU A 190 -30.04 -22.64 14.62
N ASP A 191 -30.93 -23.62 14.71
CA ASP A 191 -30.97 -24.77 13.79
C ASP A 191 -31.35 -24.38 12.35
N LYS A 192 -31.95 -23.23 12.13
CA LYS A 192 -32.31 -22.71 10.80
C LYS A 192 -31.25 -21.81 10.18
N VAL A 193 -30.18 -21.48 10.93
CA VAL A 193 -29.13 -20.62 10.45
C VAL A 193 -28.07 -21.41 9.73
N THR A 194 -27.94 -21.20 8.41
CA THR A 194 -26.91 -21.84 7.61
C THR A 194 -25.59 -21.08 7.78
N VAL A 195 -24.60 -21.74 8.39
CA VAL A 195 -23.25 -21.19 8.59
C VAL A 195 -22.20 -22.09 7.92
N TYR A 196 -21.02 -21.50 7.67
CA TYR A 196 -19.88 -22.29 7.18
C TYR A 196 -19.43 -23.34 8.19
N LYS A 197 -18.84 -24.43 7.68
CA LYS A 197 -18.39 -25.56 8.49
C LYS A 197 -17.46 -25.16 9.61
N GLU A 198 -16.60 -24.16 9.36
CA GLU A 198 -15.65 -23.61 10.33
C GLU A 198 -16.32 -22.83 11.46
N MET A 199 -17.53 -22.33 11.25
CA MET A 199 -18.32 -21.62 12.27
C MET A 199 -19.26 -22.52 13.06
N GLN A 200 -19.49 -23.74 12.65
CA GLN A 200 -20.38 -24.68 13.34
C GLN A 200 -20.03 -24.90 14.81
N PRO A 201 -18.74 -25.09 15.21
CA PRO A 201 -18.39 -25.23 16.62
C PRO A 201 -18.76 -24.01 17.47
N PHE A 202 -18.62 -22.80 16.90
CA PHE A 202 -19.00 -21.55 17.56
C PHE A 202 -20.51 -21.47 17.76
N VAL A 203 -21.30 -21.75 16.72
CA VAL A 203 -22.77 -21.76 16.79
C VAL A 203 -23.28 -22.78 17.79
N THR A 204 -22.71 -23.99 17.80
CA THR A 204 -23.05 -25.06 18.74
C THR A 204 -22.79 -24.65 20.19
N THR A 205 -21.65 -23.97 20.43
CA THR A 205 -21.30 -23.47 21.77
C THR A 205 -22.30 -22.40 22.23
N ILE A 206 -22.64 -21.44 21.36
CA ILE A 206 -23.62 -20.39 21.68
C ILE A 206 -24.99 -21.02 21.97
N LYS A 207 -25.43 -21.99 21.15
CA LYS A 207 -26.70 -22.70 21.38
C LYS A 207 -26.73 -23.35 22.76
N LYS A 208 -25.68 -24.12 23.09
CA LYS A 208 -25.56 -24.77 24.40
C LYS A 208 -25.64 -23.76 25.55
N GLN A 209 -24.90 -22.65 25.47
CA GLN A 209 -24.91 -21.62 26.51
C GLN A 209 -26.29 -20.95 26.63
N HIS A 210 -26.95 -20.69 25.52
CA HIS A 210 -28.32 -20.13 25.52
C HIS A 210 -29.31 -21.08 26.18
N ASP A 211 -29.30 -22.38 25.81
CA ASP A 211 -30.17 -23.40 26.42
C ASP A 211 -29.88 -23.56 27.91
N ASP A 212 -28.64 -23.52 28.36
CA ASP A 212 -28.26 -23.57 29.77
C ASP A 212 -28.78 -22.33 30.55
N ILE A 213 -28.75 -21.14 29.95
CA ILE A 213 -29.30 -19.92 30.56
C ILE A 213 -30.81 -20.04 30.73
N ILE A 214 -31.52 -20.48 29.70
CA ILE A 214 -33.00 -20.68 29.77
C ILE A 214 -33.33 -21.70 30.84
N LYS A 215 -32.66 -22.84 30.86
CA LYS A 215 -32.88 -23.92 31.83
C LYS A 215 -32.64 -23.44 33.25
N ASN A 216 -31.57 -22.67 33.48
CA ASN A 216 -31.32 -22.08 34.79
C ASN A 216 -32.38 -21.02 35.20
N ALA A 217 -32.89 -20.25 34.26
CA ALA A 217 -33.94 -19.30 34.52
C ALA A 217 -35.26 -19.99 34.94
N ILE A 218 -35.62 -21.08 34.23
CA ILE A 218 -36.82 -21.88 34.57
C ILE A 218 -36.64 -22.52 35.95
N MET A 219 -35.51 -23.16 36.23
CA MET A 219 -35.24 -23.75 37.56
C MET A 219 -35.31 -22.73 38.68
N ARG A 220 -34.80 -21.52 38.48
CA ARG A 220 -34.90 -20.41 39.46
C ARG A 220 -36.37 -19.99 39.68
N GLN A 221 -37.15 -19.91 38.61
CA GLN A 221 -38.56 -19.56 38.71
C GLN A 221 -39.36 -20.62 39.48
N GLU A 222 -39.17 -21.90 39.16
CA GLU A 222 -39.80 -23.03 39.85
C GLU A 222 -39.40 -23.08 41.31
N PHE A 223 -38.09 -22.91 41.60
CA PHE A 223 -37.57 -22.86 42.97
C PHE A 223 -38.25 -21.73 43.76
N THR A 224 -38.31 -20.52 43.19
CA THR A 224 -38.94 -19.36 43.87
C THR A 224 -40.43 -19.59 44.10
N ALA A 225 -41.14 -20.18 43.14
CA ALA A 225 -42.57 -20.50 43.26
C ALA A 225 -42.81 -21.56 44.37
N ASN A 226 -42.00 -22.64 44.36
CA ASN A 226 -42.13 -23.72 45.34
C ASN A 226 -41.80 -23.23 46.76
N VAL A 227 -40.69 -22.50 46.93
CA VAL A 227 -40.32 -21.93 48.25
C VAL A 227 -41.38 -20.97 48.74
N SER A 228 -41.95 -20.13 47.87
CA SER A 228 -43.01 -19.22 48.25
C SER A 228 -44.28 -19.98 48.70
N HIS A 229 -44.61 -21.08 48.04
CA HIS A 229 -45.76 -21.91 48.42
C HIS A 229 -45.53 -22.64 49.74
N GLU A 230 -44.34 -23.26 49.91
CA GLU A 230 -43.96 -24.00 51.12
C GLU A 230 -43.82 -23.09 52.35
N LEU A 231 -43.40 -21.82 52.18
CA LEU A 231 -43.32 -20.84 53.24
C LEU A 231 -44.67 -20.22 53.58
N LYS A 232 -45.60 -20.10 52.62
CA LYS A 232 -46.92 -19.51 52.83
C LYS A 232 -47.73 -20.30 53.83
N THR A 233 -47.68 -21.64 53.79
CA THR A 233 -48.45 -22.54 54.67
C THR A 233 -48.07 -22.35 56.14
N PRO A 234 -46.82 -22.46 56.59
CA PRO A 234 -46.42 -22.27 57.97
C PRO A 234 -46.63 -20.81 58.44
N ILE A 235 -46.37 -19.83 57.56
CA ILE A 235 -46.65 -18.40 57.93
C ILE A 235 -48.12 -18.17 58.15
N THR A 236 -49.01 -18.73 57.31
CA THR A 236 -50.44 -18.62 57.50
C THR A 236 -50.89 -19.30 58.80
N SER A 237 -50.33 -20.48 59.14
CA SER A 237 -50.66 -21.19 60.41
C SER A 237 -50.22 -20.37 61.63
N ILE A 238 -49.00 -19.82 61.58
CA ILE A 238 -48.49 -18.94 62.66
C ILE A 238 -49.36 -17.70 62.76
N LYS A 239 -49.77 -17.07 61.67
CA LYS A 239 -50.64 -15.91 61.68
C LYS A 239 -52.04 -16.24 62.33
N VAL A 240 -52.63 -17.36 61.90
CA VAL A 240 -53.95 -17.79 62.46
C VAL A 240 -53.81 -18.06 63.95
N LEU A 241 -52.75 -18.67 64.41
CA LEU A 241 -52.43 -18.92 65.79
C LEU A 241 -52.30 -17.60 66.61
N ALA A 242 -51.53 -16.68 66.08
CA ALA A 242 -51.25 -15.38 66.65
C ALA A 242 -52.59 -14.54 66.75
N ASP A 243 -53.36 -14.54 65.66
CA ASP A 243 -54.68 -13.85 65.62
C ASP A 243 -55.68 -14.47 66.62
N SER A 244 -55.66 -15.81 66.78
CA SER A 244 -56.46 -16.54 67.77
C SER A 244 -56.07 -16.15 69.19
N LEU A 245 -54.79 -16.05 69.49
CA LEU A 245 -54.32 -15.64 70.79
C LEU A 245 -54.61 -14.18 71.11
N ASN A 246 -54.60 -13.32 70.14
CA ASN A 246 -54.88 -11.88 70.27
C ASN A 246 -56.39 -11.57 70.52
N THR A 247 -57.30 -12.49 70.12
CA THR A 247 -58.77 -12.35 70.26
C THR A 247 -59.28 -12.96 71.56
N GLN A 248 -58.44 -13.71 72.30
CA GLN A 248 -58.81 -14.30 73.58
C GLN A 248 -58.39 -13.33 74.71
N GLU A 249 -59.36 -12.74 75.45
CA GLU A 249 -59.19 -11.78 76.58
C GLU A 249 -58.48 -12.43 77.79
N ASN A 250 -58.26 -13.75 77.86
CA ASN A 250 -57.64 -14.46 78.97
C ASN A 250 -56.80 -15.66 78.45
N VAL A 251 -55.66 -15.42 77.91
CA VAL A 251 -54.69 -16.49 77.55
C VAL A 251 -53.76 -16.72 78.73
N PRO A 252 -53.66 -17.96 79.29
CA PRO A 252 -52.70 -18.28 80.32
C PRO A 252 -51.23 -18.05 79.81
N VAL A 253 -50.39 -17.45 80.67
CA VAL A 253 -48.97 -17.10 80.29
C VAL A 253 -48.19 -18.31 79.81
N GLU A 254 -48.58 -19.52 80.10
CA GLU A 254 -47.94 -20.79 79.65
C GLU A 254 -48.07 -21.04 78.12
N VAL A 255 -49.03 -20.40 77.46
CA VAL A 255 -49.24 -20.53 76.00
C VAL A 255 -48.23 -19.67 75.16
N TYR A 256 -47.61 -18.71 75.80
CA TYR A 256 -46.60 -17.82 75.19
C TYR A 256 -45.13 -18.35 75.31
N ARG A 257 -44.93 -19.55 75.91
CA ARG A 257 -43.65 -20.22 76.01
C ARG A 257 -43.53 -21.31 74.94
#